data_144adedd9f413647326455175bd0a2e0
#
_entry.id   144adedd9f413647326455175bd0a2e0
#
_cell.length_a   1.000
_cell.length_b   1.000
_cell.length_c   1.000
_cell.angle_alpha   90.00
_cell.angle_beta   90.00
_cell.angle_gamma   90.00
#
_symmetry.space_group_name_H-M   'P 1'
#
loop_
_entity.id
_entity.type
_entity.pdbx_description
1 polymer ?
#
loop_
_entity_poly.entity_id
_entity_poly.type
_entity_poly.pdbx_seq_one_letter_code
_entity_poly.pdbx_strand_id
1 'polypeptide(L)'
;RSDPGLLVAVLLQYRALAPGNAIFVPAGVPHSYIRGLGLEVMTSSDNVVRLGLTPKPVFVEAALAALTNSPDEVIFTSEFGERISPAGAPFAATITSNETQLESGAFRLVLALESEASVRAHGGGATISLQQGEAAVLSAEEPAVLVSTAGVVAVVEHLPR
;
A
#
# COMPACT_ATOMS: atom_id res chain seq x y z
N ARG A 1 -19.80 -1.15 -28.37
CA ARG A 1 -20.28 -1.91 -27.18
C ARG A 1 -19.95 -1.05 -25.97
N SER A 2 -20.94 -0.78 -25.13
CA SER A 2 -20.71 -0.10 -23.84
C SER A 2 -20.00 -1.07 -22.89
N ASP A 3 -18.99 -0.57 -22.19
CA ASP A 3 -18.27 -1.37 -21.19
C ASP A 3 -19.19 -1.64 -19.99
N PRO A 4 -19.43 -2.90 -19.59
CA PRO A 4 -20.29 -3.24 -18.47
C PRO A 4 -19.78 -2.67 -17.13
N GLY A 5 -18.49 -2.39 -17.02
CA GLY A 5 -17.89 -1.73 -15.86
C GLY A 5 -18.49 -0.35 -15.56
N LEU A 6 -19.08 0.32 -16.55
CA LEU A 6 -19.79 1.58 -16.32
C LEU A 6 -21.00 1.39 -15.38
N LEU A 7 -21.73 0.28 -15.51
CA LEU A 7 -22.86 -0.04 -14.62
C LEU A 7 -22.36 -0.34 -13.20
N VAL A 8 -21.23 -1.05 -13.10
CA VAL A 8 -20.62 -1.33 -11.80
C VAL A 8 -20.17 -0.02 -11.14
N ALA A 9 -19.50 0.85 -11.89
CA ALA A 9 -19.00 2.13 -11.35
C ALA A 9 -20.11 3.01 -10.77
N VAL A 10 -21.30 3.01 -11.36
CA VAL A 10 -22.46 3.77 -10.83
C VAL A 10 -22.96 3.23 -9.49
N LEU A 11 -22.72 1.96 -9.21
CA LEU A 11 -23.12 1.32 -7.96
C LEU A 11 -22.08 1.45 -6.85
N LEU A 12 -20.85 1.88 -7.18
CA LEU A 12 -19.79 2.07 -6.20
C LEU A 12 -20.01 3.33 -5.38
N GLN A 13 -19.65 3.26 -4.12
CA GLN A 13 -19.65 4.43 -3.25
C GLN A 13 -18.42 5.31 -3.54
N TYR A 14 -18.66 6.58 -3.89
CA TYR A 14 -17.58 7.55 -4.09
C TYR A 14 -16.96 7.97 -2.75
N ARG A 15 -15.63 7.97 -2.71
CA ARG A 15 -14.86 8.49 -1.58
C ARG A 15 -13.76 9.44 -2.09
N ALA A 16 -13.65 10.59 -1.46
CA ALA A 16 -12.53 11.50 -1.63
C ALA A 16 -11.59 11.32 -0.43
N LEU A 17 -10.33 11.00 -0.71
CA LEU A 17 -9.29 10.85 0.31
C LEU A 17 -8.39 12.09 0.27
N ALA A 18 -8.16 12.68 1.43
CA ALA A 18 -7.16 13.73 1.61
C ALA A 18 -5.75 13.12 1.72
N PRO A 19 -4.67 13.89 1.49
CA PRO A 19 -3.32 13.44 1.79
C PRO A 19 -3.21 12.91 3.23
N GLY A 20 -2.58 11.74 3.40
CA GLY A 20 -2.49 11.05 4.69
C GLY A 20 -3.67 10.14 5.02
N ASN A 21 -4.78 10.22 4.28
CA ASN A 21 -5.86 9.25 4.47
C ASN A 21 -5.52 7.90 3.81
N ALA A 22 -5.94 6.83 4.44
CA ALA A 22 -5.85 5.48 3.89
C ALA A 22 -7.19 4.79 3.94
N ILE A 23 -7.43 3.90 3.00
CA ILE A 23 -8.59 3.03 2.93
C ILE A 23 -8.12 1.58 2.76
N PHE A 24 -8.65 0.69 3.56
CA PHE A 24 -8.46 -0.74 3.37
C PHE A 24 -9.66 -1.32 2.64
N VAL A 25 -9.39 -1.95 1.50
CA VAL A 25 -10.41 -2.62 0.69
C VAL A 25 -10.20 -4.14 0.81
N PRO A 26 -11.10 -4.87 1.45
CA PRO A 26 -11.02 -6.32 1.56
C PRO A 26 -11.08 -7.01 0.19
N ALA A 27 -10.54 -8.24 0.11
CA ALA A 27 -10.67 -9.06 -1.09
C ALA A 27 -12.16 -9.29 -1.44
N GLY A 28 -12.48 -9.25 -2.73
CA GLY A 28 -13.84 -9.42 -3.24
C GLY A 28 -14.72 -8.15 -3.20
N VAL A 29 -14.20 -7.05 -2.68
CA VAL A 29 -14.89 -5.74 -2.72
C VAL A 29 -14.49 -4.98 -3.99
N PRO A 30 -15.45 -4.69 -4.90
CA PRO A 30 -15.16 -3.93 -6.11
C PRO A 30 -14.71 -2.51 -5.78
N HIS A 31 -13.64 -2.07 -6.43
CA HIS A 31 -13.14 -0.71 -6.28
C HIS A 31 -12.52 -0.20 -7.58
N SER A 32 -12.38 1.10 -7.69
CA SER A 32 -11.75 1.76 -8.84
C SER A 32 -11.19 3.11 -8.43
N TYR A 33 -10.05 3.47 -9.01
CA TYR A 33 -9.44 4.79 -8.85
C TYR A 33 -9.95 5.73 -9.95
N ILE A 34 -10.41 6.91 -9.57
CA ILE A 34 -10.89 7.91 -10.52
C ILE A 34 -9.76 8.86 -10.90
N ARG A 35 -9.06 9.38 -9.91
CA ARG A 35 -7.93 10.30 -10.09
C ARG A 35 -7.13 10.45 -8.82
N GLY A 36 -5.89 10.85 -8.92
CA GLY A 36 -4.99 11.14 -7.81
C GLY A 36 -3.72 10.31 -7.86
N LEU A 37 -2.90 10.47 -6.85
CA LEU A 37 -1.72 9.67 -6.57
C LEU A 37 -1.95 8.93 -5.26
N GLY A 38 -1.75 7.63 -5.25
CA GLY A 38 -1.89 6.79 -4.07
C GLY A 38 -0.80 5.73 -4.02
N LEU A 39 -0.45 5.32 -2.82
CA LEU A 39 0.35 4.13 -2.58
C LEU A 39 -0.59 2.95 -2.30
N GLU A 40 -0.54 1.93 -3.14
CA GLU A 40 -1.27 0.68 -2.94
C GLU A 40 -0.33 -0.36 -2.34
N VAL A 41 -0.73 -0.93 -1.21
CA VAL A 41 -0.02 -2.02 -0.54
C VAL A 41 -0.92 -3.23 -0.50
N MET A 42 -0.45 -4.35 -1.02
CA MET A 42 -1.22 -5.58 -1.08
C MET A 42 -0.34 -6.80 -0.87
N THR A 43 -0.94 -7.92 -0.51
CA THR A 43 -0.24 -9.22 -0.52
C THR A 43 0.08 -9.64 -1.95
N SER A 44 1.25 -10.26 -2.13
CA SER A 44 1.63 -10.79 -3.44
C SER A 44 0.69 -11.93 -3.83
N SER A 45 -0.16 -11.69 -4.83
CA SER A 45 -1.01 -12.71 -5.43
C SER A 45 -1.32 -12.34 -6.88
N ASP A 46 -1.62 -13.35 -7.71
CA ASP A 46 -1.96 -13.18 -9.13
C ASP A 46 -3.44 -13.48 -9.41
N ASN A 47 -4.28 -13.43 -8.40
CA ASN A 47 -5.72 -13.73 -8.49
C ASN A 47 -6.61 -12.47 -8.66
N VAL A 48 -6.05 -11.41 -9.23
CA VAL A 48 -6.80 -10.18 -9.51
C VAL A 48 -7.77 -10.40 -10.66
N VAL A 49 -9.07 -10.26 -10.40
CA VAL A 49 -10.13 -10.27 -11.41
C VAL A 49 -10.66 -8.86 -11.65
N ARG A 50 -11.17 -8.64 -12.86
CA ARG A 50 -11.62 -7.31 -13.31
C ARG A 50 -13.07 -7.36 -13.75
N LEU A 51 -13.82 -6.30 -13.44
CA LEU A 51 -15.24 -6.15 -13.78
C LEU A 51 -15.47 -5.29 -15.02
N GLY A 52 -14.47 -4.57 -15.50
CA GLY A 52 -14.56 -3.68 -16.65
C GLY A 52 -13.67 -2.45 -16.51
N LEU A 53 -13.89 -1.43 -17.35
CA LEU A 53 -13.15 -0.17 -17.40
C LEU A 53 -11.62 -0.35 -17.55
N THR A 54 -11.23 -1.36 -18.32
CA THR A 54 -9.84 -1.75 -18.48
C THR A 54 -9.60 -2.33 -19.87
N PRO A 55 -8.41 -2.11 -20.48
CA PRO A 55 -8.01 -2.80 -21.70
C PRO A 55 -7.59 -4.26 -21.46
N LYS A 56 -7.43 -4.67 -20.20
CA LYS A 56 -7.03 -6.03 -19.83
C LYS A 56 -8.23 -7.00 -19.92
N PRO A 57 -7.98 -8.32 -20.07
CA PRO A 57 -9.05 -9.31 -20.12
C PRO A 57 -9.99 -9.24 -18.90
N VAL A 58 -11.28 -9.33 -19.17
CA VAL A 58 -12.34 -9.38 -18.14
C VAL A 58 -12.96 -10.77 -18.17
N PHE A 59 -12.95 -11.44 -17.01
CA PHE A 59 -13.56 -12.77 -16.82
C PHE A 59 -14.79 -12.61 -15.93
N VAL A 60 -15.93 -12.30 -16.55
CA VAL A 60 -17.16 -11.89 -15.85
C VAL A 60 -17.60 -12.92 -14.81
N GLU A 61 -17.64 -14.19 -15.15
CA GLU A 61 -18.08 -15.25 -14.22
C GLU A 61 -17.13 -15.35 -13.01
N ALA A 62 -15.82 -15.34 -13.23
CA ALA A 62 -14.85 -15.35 -12.14
C ALA A 62 -14.94 -14.10 -11.27
N ALA A 63 -15.16 -12.93 -11.90
CA ALA A 63 -15.33 -11.69 -11.18
C ALA A 63 -16.60 -11.69 -10.31
N LEU A 64 -17.72 -12.16 -10.85
CA LEU A 64 -18.95 -12.27 -10.08
C LEU A 64 -18.85 -13.29 -8.94
N ALA A 65 -18.15 -14.40 -9.15
CA ALA A 65 -17.92 -15.42 -8.13
C ALA A 65 -17.00 -14.93 -7.00
N ALA A 66 -16.12 -13.97 -7.29
CA ALA A 66 -15.22 -13.39 -6.32
C ALA A 66 -15.86 -12.27 -5.48
N LEU A 67 -17.04 -11.76 -5.86
CA LEU A 67 -17.69 -10.69 -5.12
C LEU A 67 -18.10 -11.16 -3.72
N THR A 68 -17.81 -10.31 -2.76
CA THR A 68 -18.28 -10.48 -1.39
C THR A 68 -19.13 -9.29 -0.98
N ASN A 69 -20.15 -9.54 -0.16
CA ASN A 69 -20.93 -8.49 0.48
C ASN A 69 -20.26 -8.11 1.81
N SER A 70 -19.03 -7.62 1.76
CA SER A 70 -18.39 -7.08 2.95
C SER A 70 -18.80 -5.61 3.08
N PRO A 71 -19.58 -5.22 4.09
CA PRO A 71 -19.94 -3.82 4.31
C PRO A 71 -18.78 -2.99 4.88
N ASP A 72 -17.73 -3.65 5.34
CA ASP A 72 -16.70 -3.00 6.15
C ASP A 72 -15.47 -2.61 5.32
N GLU A 73 -15.57 -1.48 4.64
CA GLU A 73 -14.39 -0.72 4.28
C GLU A 73 -13.95 0.06 5.52
N VAL A 74 -12.74 -0.13 5.96
CA VAL A 74 -12.20 0.66 7.07
C VAL A 74 -11.40 1.81 6.49
N ILE A 75 -11.91 3.03 6.67
CA ILE A 75 -11.17 4.24 6.34
C ILE A 75 -10.32 4.57 7.56
N PHE A 76 -9.02 4.58 7.37
CA PHE A 76 -8.09 5.08 8.36
C PHE A 76 -7.78 6.54 8.02
N THR A 77 -8.04 7.44 8.93
CA THR A 77 -7.50 8.79 8.86
C THR A 77 -6.22 8.77 9.68
N SER A 78 -5.09 8.88 9.01
CA SER A 78 -3.81 8.95 9.70
C SER A 78 -3.14 10.29 9.42
N GLU A 79 -2.44 10.78 10.38
CA GLU A 79 -1.46 11.84 10.19
C GLU A 79 -0.12 11.22 9.71
N PHE A 80 0.76 12.03 9.15
CA PHE A 80 2.10 11.57 8.80
C PHE A 80 2.80 11.00 10.03
N GLY A 81 3.36 9.80 9.88
CA GLY A 81 4.05 9.07 10.93
C GLY A 81 3.17 8.07 11.71
N GLU A 82 1.86 8.11 11.54
CA GLU A 82 0.97 7.12 12.12
C GLU A 82 1.08 5.78 11.37
N ARG A 83 1.17 4.70 12.14
CA ARG A 83 1.26 3.34 11.60
C ARG A 83 -0.13 2.79 11.31
N ILE A 84 -0.38 2.47 10.05
CA ILE A 84 -1.64 1.93 9.57
C ILE A 84 -1.51 0.40 9.51
N SER A 85 -2.34 -0.30 10.28
CA SER A 85 -2.35 -1.77 10.34
C SER A 85 -3.78 -2.29 10.25
N PRO A 86 -4.29 -2.56 9.03
CA PRO A 86 -5.65 -3.06 8.87
C PRO A 86 -5.83 -4.43 9.51
N ALA A 87 -6.98 -4.66 10.13
CA ALA A 87 -7.30 -5.94 10.73
C ALA A 87 -7.26 -7.06 9.66
N GLY A 88 -6.50 -8.13 9.94
CA GLY A 88 -6.33 -9.26 9.03
C GLY A 88 -5.31 -9.04 7.89
N ALA A 89 -4.77 -7.85 7.70
CA ALA A 89 -3.66 -7.64 6.78
C ALA A 89 -2.34 -8.14 7.40
N PRO A 90 -1.50 -8.87 6.64
CA PRO A 90 -0.21 -9.35 7.14
C PRO A 90 0.88 -8.27 7.03
N PHE A 91 0.52 -7.02 6.97
CA PHE A 91 1.44 -5.89 6.88
C PHE A 91 0.91 -4.67 7.61
N ALA A 92 1.83 -3.79 7.92
CA ALA A 92 1.54 -2.43 8.33
C ALA A 92 2.28 -1.44 7.42
N ALA A 93 1.76 -0.25 7.28
CA ALA A 93 2.37 0.83 6.52
C ALA A 93 2.46 2.10 7.36
N THR A 94 3.52 2.86 7.15
CA THR A 94 3.73 4.18 7.75
C THR A 94 4.21 5.13 6.66
N ILE A 95 3.62 6.31 6.56
CA ILE A 95 4.08 7.37 5.68
C ILE A 95 4.60 8.49 6.57
N THR A 96 5.88 8.83 6.48
CA THR A 96 6.50 9.76 7.40
C THR A 96 7.52 10.67 6.71
N SER A 97 7.68 11.87 7.25
CA SER A 97 8.79 12.79 6.93
C SER A 97 9.84 12.84 8.04
N ASN A 98 9.65 12.06 9.10
CA ASN A 98 10.56 12.02 10.24
C ASN A 98 11.58 10.89 10.08
N GLU A 99 12.72 11.07 10.74
CA GLU A 99 13.68 9.98 10.91
C GLU A 99 13.00 8.83 11.68
N THR A 100 13.15 7.62 11.17
CA THR A 100 12.43 6.45 11.68
C THR A 100 13.37 5.26 11.83
N GLN A 101 13.37 4.66 13.01
CA GLN A 101 14.06 3.40 13.25
C GLN A 101 13.15 2.23 12.93
N LEU A 102 13.68 1.28 12.16
CA LEU A 102 13.02 0.02 11.82
C LEU A 102 13.77 -1.13 12.48
N GLU A 103 13.06 -1.90 13.27
CA GLU A 103 13.63 -3.04 13.98
C GLU A 103 13.91 -4.22 13.02
N SER A 104 14.82 -5.10 13.40
CA SER A 104 15.05 -6.38 12.72
C SER A 104 13.92 -7.38 12.99
N GLY A 105 13.96 -8.54 12.31
CA GLY A 105 13.03 -9.65 12.58
C GLY A 105 11.79 -9.66 11.70
N ALA A 106 11.58 -8.66 10.86
CA ALA A 106 10.50 -8.64 9.88
C ALA A 106 11.03 -8.25 8.49
N PHE A 107 10.33 -8.65 7.45
CA PHE A 107 10.53 -8.10 6.11
C PHE A 107 10.05 -6.65 6.09
N ARG A 108 10.87 -5.75 5.57
CA ARG A 108 10.60 -4.30 5.52
C ARG A 108 10.89 -3.77 4.13
N LEU A 109 10.07 -2.84 3.69
CA LEU A 109 10.27 -2.08 2.46
C LEU A 109 10.27 -0.59 2.79
N VAL A 110 11.24 0.14 2.28
CA VAL A 110 11.32 1.59 2.36
C VAL A 110 11.26 2.16 0.95
N LEU A 111 10.30 3.04 0.67
CA LEU A 111 10.11 3.69 -0.62
C LEU A 111 10.24 5.21 -0.45
N ALA A 112 11.14 5.83 -1.18
CA ALA A 112 11.25 7.29 -1.23
C ALA A 112 10.11 7.86 -2.10
N LEU A 113 9.13 8.50 -1.47
CA LEU A 113 7.96 9.09 -2.15
C LEU A 113 8.26 10.51 -2.65
N GLU A 114 8.95 11.30 -1.83
CA GLU A 114 9.35 12.66 -2.16
C GLU A 114 10.81 12.86 -1.76
N SER A 115 11.57 13.50 -2.62
CA SER A 115 13.01 13.74 -2.42
C SER A 115 13.83 12.46 -2.24
N GLU A 116 15.05 12.61 -1.75
CA GLU A 116 15.94 11.50 -1.45
C GLU A 116 15.75 10.98 -0.02
N ALA A 117 16.09 9.73 0.17
CA ALA A 117 16.11 9.09 1.47
C ALA A 117 17.38 8.24 1.62
N SER A 118 17.73 7.90 2.84
CA SER A 118 18.82 6.98 3.14
C SER A 118 18.38 5.93 4.15
N VAL A 119 18.91 4.73 3.99
CA VAL A 119 18.72 3.59 4.89
C VAL A 119 20.09 3.17 5.39
N ARG A 120 20.32 3.28 6.68
CA ARG A 120 21.61 2.99 7.32
C ARG A 120 21.46 1.92 8.39
N ALA A 121 22.29 0.91 8.35
CA ALA A 121 22.32 -0.12 9.39
C ALA A 121 22.66 0.48 10.78
N HIS A 122 21.93 0.06 11.79
CA HIS A 122 22.19 0.44 13.17
C HIS A 122 23.54 -0.14 13.63
N GLY A 123 24.35 0.65 14.32
CA GLY A 123 25.68 0.22 14.77
C GLY A 123 26.81 0.47 13.78
N GLY A 124 26.54 1.09 12.66
CA GLY A 124 27.54 1.39 11.61
C GLY A 124 27.53 0.33 10.51
N GLY A 125 27.74 0.74 9.28
CA GLY A 125 27.71 -0.14 8.11
C GLY A 125 27.41 0.63 6.84
N ALA A 126 27.02 -0.10 5.80
CA ALA A 126 26.65 0.49 4.52
C ALA A 126 25.39 1.37 4.66
N THR A 127 25.43 2.48 3.96
CA THR A 127 24.25 3.34 3.77
C THR A 127 23.77 3.17 2.34
N ILE A 128 22.48 2.91 2.18
CA ILE A 128 21.80 2.88 0.89
C ILE A 128 21.15 4.24 0.69
N SER A 129 21.47 4.91 -0.41
CA SER A 129 20.78 6.15 -0.82
C SER A 129 19.68 5.80 -1.81
N LEU A 130 18.51 6.37 -1.62
CA LEU A 130 17.32 6.19 -2.46
C LEU A 130 16.94 7.53 -3.08
N GLN A 131 16.83 7.57 -4.40
CA GLN A 131 16.23 8.69 -5.10
C GLN A 131 14.70 8.56 -5.06
N GLN A 132 13.99 9.63 -5.34
CA GLN A 132 12.54 9.60 -5.45
C GLN A 132 12.06 8.46 -6.38
N GLY A 133 11.15 7.63 -5.90
CA GLY A 133 10.63 6.46 -6.60
C GLY A 133 11.46 5.19 -6.43
N GLU A 134 12.63 5.27 -5.81
CA GLU A 134 13.43 4.09 -5.48
C GLU A 134 13.03 3.48 -4.14
N ALA A 135 13.23 2.17 -4.02
CA ALA A 135 12.93 1.42 -2.82
C ALA A 135 14.09 0.53 -2.38
N ALA A 136 14.23 0.38 -1.06
CA ALA A 136 15.06 -0.63 -0.43
C ALA A 136 14.18 -1.72 0.17
N VAL A 137 14.61 -2.95 0.01
CA VAL A 137 14.00 -4.14 0.60
C VAL A 137 14.97 -4.71 1.62
N LEU A 138 14.48 -4.96 2.82
CA LEU A 138 15.23 -5.49 3.93
C LEU A 138 14.61 -6.82 4.35
N SER A 139 15.39 -7.88 4.38
CA SER A 139 14.96 -9.18 4.89
C SER A 139 14.79 -9.13 6.42
N ALA A 140 14.17 -10.16 6.98
CA ALA A 140 14.03 -10.28 8.43
C ALA A 140 15.38 -10.44 9.15
N GLU A 141 16.39 -10.93 8.44
CA GLU A 141 17.76 -11.18 8.96
C GLU A 141 18.61 -9.91 8.97
N GLU A 142 18.23 -8.91 8.19
CA GLU A 142 18.91 -7.61 8.18
C GLU A 142 18.79 -6.93 9.54
N PRO A 143 19.86 -6.26 10.01
CA PRO A 143 19.83 -5.56 11.28
C PRO A 143 18.76 -4.45 11.31
N ALA A 144 18.53 -3.91 12.48
CA ALA A 144 17.78 -2.67 12.62
C ALA A 144 18.43 -1.57 11.78
N VAL A 145 17.64 -0.72 11.18
CA VAL A 145 18.10 0.37 10.33
C VAL A 145 17.47 1.69 10.75
N LEU A 146 18.20 2.77 10.48
CA LEU A 146 17.72 4.13 10.56
C LEU A 146 17.39 4.63 9.16
N VAL A 147 16.18 5.06 8.97
CA VAL A 147 15.69 5.69 7.74
C VAL A 147 15.64 7.19 7.95
N SER A 148 16.39 7.93 7.14
CA SER A 148 16.38 9.40 7.15
C SER A 148 15.96 9.90 5.78
N THR A 149 15.18 10.96 5.73
CA THR A 149 14.64 11.54 4.49
C THR A 149 14.67 13.07 4.54
N ALA A 150 14.85 13.67 3.37
CA ALA A 150 14.65 15.12 3.17
C ALA A 150 13.21 15.46 2.75
N GLY A 151 12.37 14.46 2.51
CA GLY A 151 10.98 14.58 2.08
C GLY A 151 10.08 13.58 2.78
N VAL A 152 9.44 12.70 2.01
CA VAL A 152 8.48 11.72 2.52
C VAL A 152 8.90 10.32 2.09
N VAL A 153 8.85 9.40 3.02
CA VAL A 153 9.04 7.95 2.77
C VAL A 153 7.81 7.16 3.18
N ALA A 154 7.58 6.07 2.48
CA ALA A 154 6.69 5.01 2.96
C ALA A 154 7.53 3.85 3.47
N VAL A 155 7.14 3.33 4.61
CA VAL A 155 7.67 2.12 5.21
C VAL A 155 6.56 1.09 5.26
N VAL A 156 6.84 -0.11 4.75
CA VAL A 156 5.93 -1.25 4.84
C VAL A 156 6.64 -2.37 5.58
N GLU A 157 6.00 -2.90 6.59
CA GLU A 157 6.52 -3.97 7.43
C GLU A 157 5.61 -5.19 7.35
N HIS A 158 6.18 -6.36 7.17
CA HIS A 158 5.44 -7.61 7.30
C HIS A 158 5.11 -7.87 8.78
N LEU A 159 3.87 -8.27 9.04
CA LEU A 159 3.42 -8.68 10.36
C LEU A 159 3.41 -10.21 10.41
N PRO A 160 4.24 -10.84 11.26
CA PRO A 160 4.15 -12.28 11.47
C PRO A 160 2.76 -12.63 12.03
N ARG A 161 2.21 -13.73 11.52
CA ARG A 161 0.94 -14.28 12.01
C ARG A 161 1.13 -15.00 13.33
#